data_c26ca1ad5f5822ba4c632a9e441fbfb6
#
_entry.id   c26ca1ad5f5822ba4c632a9e441fbfb6
#
_cell.length_a   1.000
_cell.length_b   1.000
_cell.length_c   1.000
_cell.angle_alpha   90.00
_cell.angle_beta   90.00
_cell.angle_gamma   90.00
#
_symmetry.space_group_name_H-M   'P 1'
#
loop_
_entity.id
_entity.type
_entity.pdbx_description
1 polymer ?
#
loop_
_entity_poly.entity_id
_entity_poly.type
_entity_poly.pdbx_seq_one_letter_code
_entity_poly.pdbx_strand_id
1 'polypeptide(L)'
;YPGGYNAFIRAMNAKARSLGMKQTRYVEPTGLSTQNVSSAQDLVKLLKATREYPLLGALSTTKEETAVFAHPSYALPFRNTNHLVYKDDWHIQLTKTGYTDEAGHCLVMRTVFNNRPVALVVLDAFGKYTHFADANRLRSWIETGKAAPVPAAALAYKKQKSGQVASNGASSADVE
;
A
#
# COMPACT_ATOMS: atom_id res chain seq x y z
N TYR A 1 18.38 -14.60 1.53
CA TYR A 1 18.73 -13.81 2.70
C TYR A 1 19.64 -14.60 3.63
N PRO A 2 20.73 -14.03 4.17
CA PRO A 2 21.63 -14.71 5.11
C PRO A 2 20.86 -15.20 6.34
N GLY A 3 20.97 -16.51 6.63
CA GLY A 3 20.21 -17.18 7.70
C GLY A 3 18.81 -17.65 7.28
N GLY A 4 18.45 -17.53 6.01
CA GLY A 4 17.24 -18.09 5.40
C GLY A 4 15.95 -17.35 5.71
N TYR A 5 14.83 -17.97 5.37
CA TYR A 5 13.47 -17.38 5.40
C TYR A 5 13.09 -16.82 6.76
N ASN A 6 13.23 -17.60 7.82
CA ASN A 6 12.84 -17.15 9.18
C ASN A 6 13.71 -15.98 9.68
N ALA A 7 15.00 -15.94 9.30
CA ALA A 7 15.87 -14.82 9.62
C ALA A 7 15.41 -13.55 8.91
N PHE A 8 14.95 -13.66 7.66
CA PHE A 8 14.40 -12.55 6.91
C PHE A 8 13.14 -11.96 7.59
N ILE A 9 12.17 -12.81 7.98
CA ILE A 9 10.97 -12.34 8.69
C ILE A 9 11.32 -11.65 10.01
N ARG A 10 12.26 -12.21 10.78
CA ARG A 10 12.75 -11.53 12.00
C ARG A 10 13.36 -10.16 11.69
N ALA A 11 14.13 -10.04 10.60
CA ALA A 11 14.73 -8.77 10.18
C ALA A 11 13.66 -7.75 9.74
N MET A 12 12.63 -8.16 8.99
CA MET A 12 11.50 -7.31 8.63
C MET A 12 10.82 -6.74 9.88
N ASN A 13 10.49 -7.59 10.86
CA ASN A 13 9.87 -7.15 12.10
C ASN A 13 10.82 -6.30 12.97
N ALA A 14 12.12 -6.59 12.97
CA ALA A 14 13.11 -5.76 13.66
C ALA A 14 13.19 -4.36 13.03
N LYS A 15 13.17 -4.27 11.70
CA LYS A 15 13.12 -2.98 10.99
C LYS A 15 11.83 -2.23 11.30
N ALA A 16 10.68 -2.89 11.30
CA ALA A 16 9.41 -2.25 11.67
C ALA A 16 9.48 -1.65 13.09
N ARG A 17 9.98 -2.41 14.07
CA ARG A 17 10.18 -1.90 15.44
C ARG A 17 11.14 -0.72 15.50
N SER A 18 12.28 -0.77 14.79
CA SER A 18 13.26 0.31 14.77
C SER A 18 12.69 1.62 14.17
N LEU A 19 11.68 1.51 13.29
CA LEU A 19 10.96 2.65 12.73
C LEU A 19 9.79 3.12 13.63
N GLY A 20 9.57 2.47 14.77
CA GLY A 20 8.48 2.79 15.68
C GLY A 20 7.09 2.36 15.12
N MET A 21 7.04 1.36 14.26
CA MET A 21 5.81 0.81 13.66
C MET A 21 5.16 -0.17 14.65
N LYS A 22 4.43 0.36 15.62
CA LYS A 22 3.89 -0.41 16.77
C LYS A 22 2.70 -1.30 16.43
N GLN A 23 2.02 -1.03 15.32
CA GLN A 23 0.84 -1.76 14.85
C GLN A 23 1.17 -2.63 13.63
N THR A 24 2.45 -2.95 13.41
CA THR A 24 2.92 -3.70 12.25
C THR A 24 3.52 -5.03 12.66
N ARG A 25 3.08 -6.09 12.00
CA ARG A 25 3.61 -7.45 12.14
C ARG A 25 3.68 -8.11 10.78
N TYR A 26 4.81 -8.72 10.48
CA TYR A 26 5.04 -9.54 9.30
C TYR A 26 5.23 -11.00 9.71
N VAL A 27 4.55 -11.91 9.01
CA VAL A 27 4.70 -13.37 9.16
C VAL A 27 5.33 -14.00 7.92
N GLU A 28 5.32 -13.28 6.78
CA GLU A 28 5.93 -13.69 5.53
C GLU A 28 6.26 -12.45 4.64
N PRO A 29 7.16 -12.61 3.62
CA PRO A 29 7.69 -11.46 2.87
C PRO A 29 6.90 -11.09 1.63
N THR A 30 5.95 -11.91 1.17
CA THR A 30 5.27 -11.70 -0.12
C THR A 30 4.10 -10.73 -0.04
N GLY A 31 3.52 -10.55 1.15
CA GLY A 31 2.35 -9.74 1.38
C GLY A 31 1.01 -10.45 1.07
N LEU A 32 1.02 -11.78 0.93
CA LEU A 32 -0.18 -12.57 0.63
C LEU A 32 -0.87 -13.12 1.88
N SER A 33 -0.18 -13.17 3.01
CA SER A 33 -0.79 -13.64 4.25
C SER A 33 -1.66 -12.56 4.90
N THR A 34 -2.87 -12.94 5.30
CA THR A 34 -3.78 -12.11 6.08
C THR A 34 -3.25 -11.77 7.48
N GLN A 35 -2.23 -12.50 7.94
CA GLN A 35 -1.56 -12.26 9.20
C GLN A 35 -0.48 -11.15 9.12
N ASN A 36 -0.12 -10.69 7.92
CA ASN A 36 0.64 -9.47 7.73
C ASN A 36 -0.27 -8.28 7.99
N VAL A 37 -0.01 -7.53 9.04
CA VAL A 37 -0.85 -6.41 9.44
C VAL A 37 -0.05 -5.14 9.64
N SER A 38 -0.66 -4.01 9.33
CA SER A 38 -0.09 -2.68 9.56
C SER A 38 -1.20 -1.64 9.71
N SER A 39 -0.83 -0.41 10.07
CA SER A 39 -1.71 0.75 10.04
C SER A 39 -1.21 1.81 9.07
N ALA A 40 -2.11 2.70 8.63
CA ALA A 40 -1.73 3.81 7.76
C ALA A 40 -0.63 4.67 8.38
N GLN A 41 -0.67 4.92 9.70
CA GLN A 41 0.35 5.68 10.42
C GLN A 41 1.73 4.99 10.39
N ASP A 42 1.78 3.67 10.56
CA ASP A 42 3.02 2.91 10.51
C ASP A 42 3.59 2.88 9.09
N LEU A 43 2.74 2.73 8.08
CA LEU A 43 3.17 2.77 6.68
C LEU A 43 3.70 4.15 6.27
N VAL A 44 3.20 5.24 6.84
CA VAL A 44 3.82 6.57 6.67
C VAL A 44 5.25 6.61 7.23
N LYS A 45 5.54 5.96 8.36
CA LYS A 45 6.90 5.85 8.90
C LYS A 45 7.80 5.06 7.96
N LEU A 46 7.30 3.94 7.42
CA LEU A 46 8.01 3.14 6.43
C LEU A 46 8.30 3.96 5.16
N LEU A 47 7.29 4.65 4.62
CA LEU A 47 7.46 5.52 3.45
C LEU A 47 8.51 6.62 3.68
N LYS A 48 8.58 7.21 4.87
CA LYS A 48 9.63 8.19 5.22
C LYS A 48 11.02 7.55 5.19
N ALA A 49 11.18 6.35 5.76
CA ALA A 49 12.44 5.63 5.78
C ALA A 49 12.95 5.23 4.38
N THR A 50 12.04 5.00 3.42
CA THR A 50 12.46 4.68 2.03
C THR A 50 13.18 5.82 1.31
N ARG A 51 13.23 7.03 1.86
CA ARG A 51 14.01 8.15 1.31
C ARG A 51 15.51 7.86 1.27
N GLU A 52 15.99 7.01 2.16
CA GLU A 52 17.38 6.58 2.24
C GLU A 52 17.74 5.54 1.15
N TYR A 53 16.76 5.07 0.38
CA TYR A 53 16.92 4.01 -0.61
C TYR A 53 16.39 4.46 -1.99
N PRO A 54 17.15 5.31 -2.73
CA PRO A 54 16.70 5.87 -4.01
C PRO A 54 16.31 4.82 -5.05
N LEU A 55 16.99 3.67 -5.04
CA LEU A 55 16.70 2.56 -5.96
C LEU A 55 15.27 2.04 -5.81
N LEU A 56 14.70 2.02 -4.59
CA LEU A 56 13.30 1.63 -4.38
C LEU A 56 12.35 2.60 -5.10
N GLY A 57 12.67 3.89 -5.06
CA GLY A 57 11.91 4.91 -5.80
C GLY A 57 11.98 4.67 -7.30
N ALA A 58 13.17 4.55 -7.86
CA ALA A 58 13.38 4.33 -9.29
C ALA A 58 12.63 3.09 -9.78
N LEU A 59 12.84 1.93 -9.14
CA LEU A 59 12.20 0.67 -9.55
C LEU A 59 10.67 0.71 -9.42
N SER A 60 10.14 1.31 -8.35
CA SER A 60 8.70 1.31 -8.11
C SER A 60 7.92 2.32 -8.96
N THR A 61 8.59 3.27 -9.59
CA THR A 61 7.98 4.29 -10.45
C THR A 61 8.25 4.09 -11.94
N THR A 62 9.05 3.09 -12.32
CA THR A 62 9.22 2.68 -13.72
C THR A 62 7.85 2.35 -14.32
N LYS A 63 7.52 2.98 -15.45
CA LYS A 63 6.21 2.80 -16.10
C LYS A 63 6.07 1.40 -16.68
N GLU A 64 7.05 1.00 -17.49
CA GLU A 64 7.08 -0.30 -18.18
C GLU A 64 8.54 -0.76 -18.30
N GLU A 65 8.74 -2.07 -18.28
CA GLU A 65 10.03 -2.72 -18.52
C GLU A 65 9.80 -4.08 -19.16
N THR A 66 10.70 -4.49 -20.05
CA THR A 66 10.64 -5.81 -20.66
C THR A 66 11.85 -6.62 -20.23
N ALA A 67 11.63 -7.65 -19.43
CA ALA A 67 12.68 -8.61 -19.09
C ALA A 67 12.89 -9.59 -20.23
N VAL A 68 14.14 -9.73 -20.67
CA VAL A 68 14.54 -10.68 -21.72
C VAL A 68 15.33 -11.81 -21.09
N PHE A 69 14.90 -13.04 -21.34
CA PHE A 69 15.52 -14.26 -20.85
C PHE A 69 16.17 -15.02 -21.99
N ALA A 70 17.38 -15.53 -21.76
CA ALA A 70 18.15 -16.25 -22.79
C ALA A 70 17.86 -17.75 -22.82
N HIS A 71 17.53 -18.36 -21.67
CA HIS A 71 17.35 -19.81 -21.52
C HIS A 71 16.17 -20.14 -20.62
N PRO A 72 14.99 -20.50 -21.14
CA PRO A 72 14.57 -20.44 -22.55
C PRO A 72 14.48 -18.98 -23.05
N SER A 73 14.61 -18.79 -24.36
CA SER A 73 14.54 -17.45 -24.96
C SER A 73 13.09 -16.97 -24.99
N TYR A 74 12.77 -15.96 -24.18
CA TYR A 74 11.47 -15.25 -24.21
C TYR A 74 11.62 -13.86 -23.61
N ALA A 75 10.65 -13.00 -23.92
CA ALA A 75 10.55 -11.65 -23.36
C ALA A 75 9.24 -11.53 -22.57
N LEU A 76 9.30 -10.93 -21.39
CA LEU A 76 8.15 -10.71 -20.52
C LEU A 76 7.99 -9.22 -20.26
N PRO A 77 6.93 -8.57 -20.77
CA PRO A 77 6.66 -7.18 -20.49
C PRO A 77 6.02 -7.02 -19.11
N PHE A 78 6.52 -6.07 -18.34
CA PHE A 78 5.97 -5.64 -17.06
C PHE A 78 5.43 -4.22 -17.20
N ARG A 79 4.28 -3.96 -16.58
CA ARG A 79 3.68 -2.63 -16.50
C ARG A 79 3.41 -2.28 -15.05
N ASN A 80 3.60 -1.01 -14.72
CA ASN A 80 3.31 -0.52 -13.38
C ASN A 80 1.81 -0.65 -13.08
N THR A 81 1.50 -1.26 -11.96
CA THR A 81 0.11 -1.44 -11.50
C THR A 81 -0.50 -0.16 -10.92
N ASN A 82 0.32 0.84 -10.57
CA ASN A 82 -0.18 2.15 -10.20
C ASN A 82 -0.39 3.01 -11.45
N HIS A 83 -1.64 3.17 -11.86
CA HIS A 83 -1.99 3.95 -13.05
C HIS A 83 -1.65 5.44 -12.95
N LEU A 84 -1.41 5.96 -11.74
CA LEU A 84 -1.04 7.36 -11.54
C LEU A 84 0.39 7.67 -12.03
N VAL A 85 1.27 6.66 -12.16
CA VAL A 85 2.64 6.88 -12.69
C VAL A 85 2.66 7.28 -14.16
N TYR A 86 1.56 7.01 -14.89
CA TYR A 86 1.42 7.40 -16.30
C TYR A 86 0.89 8.82 -16.48
N LYS A 87 0.48 9.48 -15.40
CA LYS A 87 -0.05 10.85 -15.43
C LYS A 87 1.05 11.86 -15.15
N ASP A 88 1.22 12.83 -16.04
CA ASP A 88 2.29 13.82 -15.97
C ASP A 88 2.14 14.80 -14.80
N ASP A 89 0.91 14.96 -14.28
CA ASP A 89 0.60 15.82 -13.14
C ASP A 89 0.84 15.15 -11.78
N TRP A 90 1.35 13.90 -11.77
CA TRP A 90 1.72 13.18 -10.57
C TRP A 90 3.24 13.01 -10.44
N HIS A 91 3.85 13.68 -9.46
CA HIS A 91 5.28 13.58 -9.18
C HIS A 91 5.57 12.47 -8.16
N ILE A 92 5.34 11.22 -8.58
CA ILE A 92 5.48 10.05 -7.71
C ILE A 92 6.95 9.70 -7.53
N GLN A 93 7.41 9.62 -6.28
CA GLN A 93 8.78 9.31 -5.89
C GLN A 93 8.96 7.86 -5.43
N LEU A 94 7.87 7.19 -5.05
CA LEU A 94 7.82 5.79 -4.68
C LEU A 94 6.36 5.35 -4.66
N THR A 95 6.07 4.14 -5.10
CA THR A 95 4.71 3.57 -5.00
C THR A 95 4.74 2.06 -4.78
N LYS A 96 3.72 1.54 -4.10
CA LYS A 96 3.39 0.12 -4.04
C LYS A 96 1.88 -0.06 -3.94
N THR A 97 1.33 -0.85 -4.83
CA THR A 97 -0.06 -1.33 -4.77
C THR A 97 -0.11 -2.70 -4.12
N GLY A 98 -1.27 -3.11 -3.64
CA GLY A 98 -1.53 -4.44 -3.13
C GLY A 98 -3.02 -4.76 -3.20
N TYR A 99 -3.33 -6.05 -3.33
CA TYR A 99 -4.69 -6.55 -3.25
C TYR A 99 -4.69 -8.00 -2.75
N THR A 100 -5.53 -8.26 -1.79
CA THR A 100 -6.10 -9.58 -1.47
C THR A 100 -7.57 -9.37 -1.14
N ASP A 101 -8.38 -10.44 -1.15
CA ASP A 101 -9.82 -10.32 -0.87
C ASP A 101 -10.07 -9.78 0.55
N GLU A 102 -9.18 -10.09 1.50
CA GLU A 102 -9.29 -9.65 2.89
C GLU A 102 -8.79 -8.22 3.10
N ALA A 103 -7.67 -7.87 2.46
CA ALA A 103 -7.05 -6.55 2.62
C ALA A 103 -7.72 -5.46 1.77
N GLY A 104 -8.52 -5.84 0.77
CA GLY A 104 -9.03 -4.91 -0.23
C GLY A 104 -7.91 -4.29 -1.09
N HIS A 105 -8.24 -3.28 -1.86
CA HIS A 105 -7.25 -2.56 -2.67
C HIS A 105 -6.46 -1.57 -1.81
N CYS A 106 -5.14 -1.69 -1.85
CA CYS A 106 -4.22 -0.86 -1.07
C CYS A 106 -3.26 -0.09 -1.97
N LEU A 107 -2.90 1.12 -1.52
CA LEU A 107 -1.91 1.97 -2.17
C LEU A 107 -1.09 2.69 -1.11
N VAL A 108 0.22 2.61 -1.23
CA VAL A 108 1.14 3.48 -0.50
C VAL A 108 2.02 4.21 -1.49
N MET A 109 2.25 5.50 -1.31
CA MET A 109 3.18 6.23 -2.16
C MET A 109 3.76 7.47 -1.49
N ARG A 110 4.93 7.89 -2.00
CA ARG A 110 5.49 9.22 -1.78
C ARG A 110 5.34 10.03 -3.06
N THR A 111 4.92 11.26 -2.92
CA THR A 111 4.72 12.19 -4.04
C THR A 111 4.98 13.62 -3.57
N VAL A 112 4.85 14.57 -4.48
CA VAL A 112 4.96 16.00 -4.19
C VAL A 112 3.72 16.72 -4.70
N PHE A 113 3.06 17.49 -3.85
CA PHE A 113 1.97 18.40 -4.20
C PHE A 113 2.33 19.82 -3.76
N ASN A 114 2.22 20.80 -4.65
CA ASN A 114 2.55 22.20 -4.36
C ASN A 114 3.93 22.36 -3.70
N ASN A 115 4.96 21.69 -4.24
CA ASN A 115 6.33 21.62 -3.72
C ASN A 115 6.45 21.03 -2.29
N ARG A 116 5.40 20.40 -1.77
CA ARG A 116 5.39 19.77 -0.45
C ARG A 116 5.48 18.24 -0.59
N PRO A 117 6.47 17.59 0.05
CA PRO A 117 6.53 16.13 0.07
C PRO A 117 5.33 15.55 0.84
N VAL A 118 4.66 14.59 0.24
CA VAL A 118 3.48 13.93 0.80
C VAL A 118 3.70 12.42 0.84
N ALA A 119 3.41 11.80 1.98
CA ALA A 119 3.25 10.35 2.11
C ALA A 119 1.75 10.05 2.12
N LEU A 120 1.29 9.23 1.18
CA LEU A 120 -0.12 8.88 0.99
C LEU A 120 -0.29 7.39 1.20
N VAL A 121 -1.29 7.03 2.00
CA VAL A 121 -1.65 5.64 2.31
C VAL A 121 -3.16 5.48 2.19
N VAL A 122 -3.57 4.52 1.38
CA VAL A 122 -4.97 4.07 1.27
C VAL A 122 -4.97 2.57 1.53
N LEU A 123 -5.80 2.11 2.44
CA LEU A 123 -5.97 0.71 2.81
C LEU A 123 -7.44 0.34 2.69
N ASP A 124 -7.71 -0.92 2.30
CA ASP A 124 -9.05 -1.50 2.20
C ASP A 124 -10.01 -0.67 1.35
N ALA A 125 -9.56 -0.17 0.20
CA ALA A 125 -10.41 0.57 -0.72
C ALA A 125 -11.34 -0.37 -1.49
N PHE A 126 -12.61 0.04 -1.61
CA PHE A 126 -13.63 -0.69 -2.36
C PHE A 126 -13.40 -0.65 -3.87
N GLY A 127 -13.31 -1.84 -4.49
CA GLY A 127 -13.24 -1.98 -5.94
C GLY A 127 -11.90 -1.61 -6.59
N LYS A 128 -11.72 -2.09 -7.81
CA LYS A 128 -10.44 -2.17 -8.53
C LYS A 128 -9.68 -0.85 -8.68
N TYR A 129 -10.36 0.28 -8.71
CA TYR A 129 -9.73 1.59 -8.96
C TYR A 129 -10.00 2.63 -7.86
N THR A 130 -10.69 2.25 -6.81
CA THR A 130 -11.13 3.20 -5.77
C THR A 130 -9.94 3.78 -4.98
N HIS A 131 -8.87 3.01 -4.76
CA HIS A 131 -7.66 3.50 -4.11
C HIS A 131 -6.97 4.63 -4.90
N PHE A 132 -7.07 4.64 -6.23
CA PHE A 132 -6.61 5.77 -7.06
C PHE A 132 -7.57 6.96 -6.99
N ALA A 133 -8.87 6.70 -6.93
CA ALA A 133 -9.86 7.75 -6.72
C ALA A 133 -9.72 8.40 -5.34
N ASP A 134 -9.41 7.61 -4.30
CA ASP A 134 -9.10 8.12 -2.97
C ASP A 134 -7.82 8.95 -2.96
N ALA A 135 -6.78 8.52 -3.68
CA ALA A 135 -5.56 9.30 -3.85
C ALA A 135 -5.85 10.67 -4.50
N ASN A 136 -6.68 10.71 -5.55
CA ASN A 136 -7.09 11.96 -6.19
C ASN A 136 -7.92 12.86 -5.25
N ARG A 137 -8.81 12.28 -4.43
CA ARG A 137 -9.58 13.03 -3.41
C ARG A 137 -8.67 13.64 -2.35
N LEU A 138 -7.70 12.88 -1.85
CA LEU A 138 -6.72 13.38 -0.89
C LEU A 138 -5.83 14.47 -1.50
N ARG A 139 -5.42 14.31 -2.76
CA ARG A 139 -4.69 15.36 -3.48
C ARG A 139 -5.51 16.63 -3.58
N SER A 140 -6.76 16.55 -4.07
CA SER A 140 -7.65 17.72 -4.17
C SER A 140 -7.82 18.41 -2.83
N TRP A 141 -8.00 17.65 -1.77
CA TRP A 141 -8.11 18.23 -0.42
C TRP A 141 -6.83 18.95 0.02
N ILE A 142 -5.65 18.36 -0.23
CA ILE A 142 -4.34 18.95 0.11
C ILE A 142 -4.10 20.24 -0.68
N GLU A 143 -4.47 20.26 -1.97
CA GLU A 143 -4.21 21.37 -2.88
C GLU A 143 -5.23 22.52 -2.74
N THR A 144 -6.48 22.21 -2.44
CA THR A 144 -7.60 23.18 -2.51
C THR A 144 -8.40 23.32 -1.21
N GLY A 145 -8.17 22.45 -0.21
CA GLY A 145 -8.99 22.36 0.99
C GLY A 145 -10.35 21.68 0.77
N LYS A 146 -10.67 21.23 -0.45
CA LYS A 146 -11.96 20.61 -0.81
C LYS A 146 -11.74 19.19 -1.32
N ALA A 147 -12.38 18.22 -0.68
CA ALA A 147 -12.41 16.83 -1.16
C ALA A 147 -13.66 16.60 -2.02
N ALA A 148 -13.50 15.88 -3.14
CA ALA A 148 -14.63 15.38 -3.89
C ALA A 148 -15.45 14.38 -3.05
N PRO A 149 -16.78 14.29 -3.24
CA PRO A 149 -17.63 13.39 -2.46
C PRO A 149 -17.21 11.91 -2.62
N VAL A 150 -17.39 11.15 -1.55
CA VAL A 150 -17.16 9.70 -1.58
C VAL A 150 -18.35 9.03 -2.28
N PRO A 151 -18.13 8.13 -3.25
CA PRO A 151 -19.21 7.43 -3.91
C PRO A 151 -20.07 6.61 -2.95
N ALA A 152 -21.40 6.56 -3.19
CA ALA A 152 -22.35 5.81 -2.35
C ALA A 152 -21.95 4.33 -2.17
N ALA A 153 -21.43 3.69 -3.22
CA ALA A 153 -20.94 2.31 -3.15
C ALA A 153 -19.78 2.12 -2.16
N ALA A 154 -18.84 3.08 -2.10
CA ALA A 154 -17.74 3.02 -1.14
C ALA A 154 -18.22 3.25 0.30
N LEU A 155 -19.23 4.10 0.50
CA LEU A 155 -19.87 4.30 1.82
C LEU A 155 -20.61 3.03 2.27
N ALA A 156 -21.33 2.37 1.36
CA ALA A 156 -22.03 1.11 1.63
C ALA A 156 -21.04 -0.01 2.00
N TYR A 157 -19.94 -0.14 1.27
CA TYR A 157 -18.86 -1.09 1.58
C TYR A 157 -18.27 -0.87 2.98
N LYS A 158 -17.95 0.38 3.32
CA LYS A 158 -17.45 0.73 4.65
C LYS A 158 -18.43 0.30 5.76
N LYS A 159 -19.73 0.55 5.57
CA LYS A 159 -20.78 0.15 6.52
C LYS A 159 -20.87 -1.37 6.70
N GLN A 160 -20.78 -2.12 5.60
CA GLN A 160 -20.79 -3.59 5.62
C GLN A 160 -19.59 -4.14 6.39
N LYS A 161 -18.38 -3.67 6.09
CA LYS A 161 -17.15 -4.09 6.80
C LYS A 161 -17.19 -3.77 8.29
N SER A 162 -17.66 -2.59 8.65
CA SER A 162 -17.81 -2.21 10.07
C SER A 162 -18.81 -3.09 10.83
N GLY A 163 -19.88 -3.53 10.17
CA GLY A 163 -20.85 -4.47 10.73
C GLY A 163 -20.26 -5.87 10.95
N GLN A 164 -19.44 -6.36 10.01
CA GLN A 164 -18.76 -7.66 10.13
C GLN A 164 -17.74 -7.68 11.29
N VAL A 165 -17.00 -6.60 11.50
CA VAL A 165 -16.04 -6.50 12.62
C VAL A 165 -16.78 -6.52 13.96
N ALA A 166 -17.92 -5.84 14.07
CA ALA A 166 -18.74 -5.84 15.29
C ALA A 166 -19.33 -7.22 15.60
N SER A 167 -19.81 -7.96 14.59
CA SER A 167 -20.37 -9.31 14.76
C SER A 167 -19.31 -10.36 15.14
N ASN A 168 -18.11 -10.27 14.55
CA ASN A 168 -17.00 -11.19 14.87
C ASN A 168 -16.39 -10.90 16.26
N GLY A 169 -16.43 -9.66 16.73
CA GLY A 169 -16.02 -9.28 18.08
C GLY A 169 -16.98 -9.75 19.17
N ALA A 170 -18.27 -9.85 18.88
CA ALA A 170 -19.28 -10.33 19.80
C ALA A 170 -19.25 -11.86 19.98
N SER A 171 -18.89 -12.61 18.93
CA SER A 171 -18.82 -14.09 18.96
C SER A 171 -17.61 -14.64 19.73
N SER A 172 -16.60 -13.83 20.02
CA SER A 172 -15.42 -14.26 20.80
C SER A 172 -15.52 -13.99 22.30
N ALA A 173 -16.63 -13.35 22.75
CA ALA A 173 -16.88 -13.03 24.18
C ALA A 173 -17.77 -14.06 24.92
N ASP A 174 -18.36 -15.01 24.17
CA ASP A 174 -19.30 -15.99 24.74
C ASP A 174 -18.72 -17.40 24.93
N VAL A 175 -17.37 -17.55 24.93
CA VAL A 175 -16.68 -18.81 25.24
C VAL A 175 -15.68 -18.57 26.36
N GLU A 176 -16.18 -18.45 27.59
CA GLU A 176 -15.52 -18.74 28.86
C GLU A 176 -16.41 -19.56 29.76
#